data_cbb2a1519ecb4246a4ecd08bd01514ef
#
_entry.id   cbb2a1519ecb4246a4ecd08bd01514ef
#
_cell.length_a   1.000
_cell.length_b   1.000
_cell.length_c   1.000
_cell.angle_alpha   90.00
_cell.angle_beta   90.00
_cell.angle_gamma   90.00
#
_symmetry.space_group_name_H-M   'P 1'
#
loop_
_entity.id
_entity.type
_entity.pdbx_description
1 polymer ?
#
loop_
_entity_poly.entity_id
_entity_poly.type
_entity_poly.pdbx_seq_one_letter_code
_entity_poly.pdbx_strand_id
1 'polypeptide(L)'
;LLGKSVYSYDFTTDFQVESYLHHQGDRFVERFDANSYLYLTKAVDYFDLTVNGSLIDAFKDMKAKCMVIAVSSDWLYPSYLSREIVSALAQLDKTVEYCEIRSNYGHDAFLLESGQMNYLLGRFLSHLTVSDLMIRSVPTVRETVTIKGAAALMIAEAVNHLPIVSSDGRLVGIVTSWDISRSVAQDVK
;
A
#
# COMPACT_ATOMS: atom_id res chain seq x y z
N LEU A 1 35.08 -10.04 2.45
CA LEU A 1 36.48 -9.65 2.60
C LEU A 1 37.52 -10.64 2.05
N LEU A 2 37.20 -11.68 1.34
CA LEU A 2 38.13 -12.75 1.13
C LEU A 2 37.99 -13.35 -0.25
N GLY A 3 38.81 -13.01 -1.13
CA GLY A 3 38.82 -13.72 -2.41
C GLY A 3 40.07 -13.53 -3.25
N LYS A 4 40.80 -12.45 -3.06
CA LYS A 4 42.01 -12.22 -3.84
C LYS A 4 43.24 -12.21 -2.95
N SER A 5 44.26 -12.95 -3.36
CA SER A 5 45.59 -12.95 -2.73
C SER A 5 46.50 -11.80 -3.23
N VAL A 6 46.08 -11.12 -4.28
CA VAL A 6 46.79 -9.98 -4.88
C VAL A 6 45.78 -8.95 -5.34
N TYR A 7 45.97 -7.71 -4.94
CA TYR A 7 45.19 -6.56 -5.39
C TYR A 7 45.86 -5.95 -6.61
N SER A 8 45.09 -5.56 -7.62
CA SER A 8 45.54 -4.83 -8.80
C SER A 8 45.00 -3.40 -8.79
N TYR A 9 45.68 -2.48 -9.46
CA TYR A 9 45.24 -1.10 -9.67
C TYR A 9 44.42 -0.96 -10.97
N ASP A 10 43.92 -2.06 -11.51
CA ASP A 10 42.99 -2.05 -12.65
C ASP A 10 41.53 -1.88 -12.16
N PHE A 11 40.63 -1.61 -13.09
CA PHE A 11 39.20 -1.46 -12.81
C PHE A 11 38.46 -2.81 -12.71
N THR A 12 39.15 -3.87 -12.29
CA THR A 12 38.53 -5.16 -12.03
C THR A 12 37.93 -5.22 -10.61
N THR A 13 36.95 -6.10 -10.42
CA THR A 13 36.31 -6.31 -9.12
C THR A 13 37.29 -6.95 -8.14
N ASP A 14 37.72 -6.20 -7.12
CA ASP A 14 38.69 -6.67 -6.13
C ASP A 14 38.03 -7.20 -4.83
N PHE A 15 36.83 -6.74 -4.51
CA PHE A 15 36.13 -7.11 -3.28
C PHE A 15 34.85 -7.86 -3.56
N GLN A 16 34.47 -8.78 -2.66
CA GLN A 16 33.20 -9.49 -2.75
C GLN A 16 31.99 -8.54 -2.72
N VAL A 17 32.09 -7.43 -2.01
CA VAL A 17 31.03 -6.41 -1.98
C VAL A 17 30.83 -5.77 -3.34
N GLU A 18 31.88 -5.53 -4.09
CA GLU A 18 31.78 -4.98 -5.46
C GLU A 18 31.07 -5.97 -6.38
N SER A 19 31.51 -7.24 -6.35
CA SER A 19 30.85 -8.32 -7.11
C SER A 19 29.37 -8.45 -6.75
N TYR A 20 29.03 -8.35 -5.47
CA TYR A 20 27.65 -8.36 -5.01
C TYR A 20 26.87 -7.16 -5.55
N LEU A 21 27.44 -5.94 -5.47
CA LEU A 21 26.77 -4.73 -5.94
C LEU A 21 26.55 -4.76 -7.46
N HIS A 22 27.54 -5.21 -8.23
CA HIS A 22 27.39 -5.39 -9.67
C HIS A 22 26.28 -6.39 -9.98
N HIS A 23 26.31 -7.56 -9.34
CA HIS A 23 25.27 -8.57 -9.53
C HIS A 23 23.86 -8.02 -9.20
N GLN A 24 23.70 -7.28 -8.11
CA GLN A 24 22.43 -6.68 -7.76
C GLN A 24 22.00 -5.61 -8.78
N GLY A 25 22.95 -4.81 -9.28
CA GLY A 25 22.69 -3.83 -10.33
C GLY A 25 22.20 -4.47 -11.62
N ASP A 26 22.87 -5.52 -12.09
CA ASP A 26 22.49 -6.26 -13.29
C ASP A 26 21.09 -6.87 -13.15
N ARG A 27 20.83 -7.54 -12.01
CA ARG A 27 19.51 -8.10 -11.69
C ARG A 27 18.42 -7.04 -11.60
N PHE A 28 18.75 -5.84 -11.13
CA PHE A 28 17.79 -4.75 -11.07
C PHE A 28 17.42 -4.26 -12.47
N VAL A 29 18.41 -4.05 -13.34
CA VAL A 29 18.18 -3.58 -14.72
C VAL A 29 17.37 -4.59 -15.55
N GLU A 30 17.53 -5.90 -15.30
CA GLU A 30 16.70 -6.93 -15.94
C GLU A 30 15.20 -6.83 -15.59
N ARG A 31 14.89 -6.32 -14.40
CA ARG A 31 13.53 -6.30 -13.86
C ARG A 31 12.86 -4.93 -13.92
N PHE A 32 13.64 -3.87 -13.98
CA PHE A 32 13.16 -2.53 -13.81
C PHE A 32 13.67 -1.58 -14.89
N ASP A 33 12.75 -0.89 -15.54
CA ASP A 33 13.11 0.13 -16.53
C ASP A 33 13.71 1.37 -15.86
N ALA A 34 14.85 1.85 -16.37
CA ALA A 34 15.56 2.99 -15.79
C ALA A 34 14.73 4.28 -15.78
N ASN A 35 13.92 4.53 -16.82
CA ASN A 35 13.06 5.71 -16.86
C ASN A 35 11.95 5.61 -15.80
N SER A 36 11.34 4.44 -15.66
CA SER A 36 10.34 4.19 -14.61
C SER A 36 10.94 4.44 -13.22
N TYR A 37 12.18 3.99 -12.98
CA TYR A 37 12.90 4.25 -11.73
C TYR A 37 13.06 5.76 -11.48
N LEU A 38 13.52 6.51 -12.48
CA LEU A 38 13.70 7.96 -12.38
C LEU A 38 12.38 8.69 -12.10
N TYR A 39 11.29 8.31 -12.79
CA TYR A 39 9.98 8.90 -12.55
C TYR A 39 9.44 8.61 -11.15
N LEU A 40 9.57 7.37 -10.68
CA LEU A 40 9.12 6.98 -9.34
C LEU A 40 9.95 7.67 -8.26
N THR A 41 11.28 7.71 -8.40
CA THR A 41 12.16 8.44 -7.47
C THR A 41 11.77 9.91 -7.40
N LYS A 42 11.58 10.55 -8.55
CA LYS A 42 11.16 11.94 -8.61
C LYS A 42 9.78 12.17 -7.97
N ALA A 43 8.84 11.25 -8.19
CA ALA A 43 7.52 11.34 -7.57
C ALA A 43 7.58 11.25 -6.04
N VAL A 44 8.43 10.36 -5.50
CA VAL A 44 8.67 10.24 -4.06
C VAL A 44 9.38 11.48 -3.51
N ASP A 45 10.41 11.98 -4.18
CA ASP A 45 11.20 13.15 -3.75
C ASP A 45 10.37 14.44 -3.70
N TYR A 46 9.39 14.57 -4.59
CA TYR A 46 8.49 15.74 -4.62
C TYR A 46 7.20 15.55 -3.82
N PHE A 47 6.99 14.39 -3.23
CA PHE A 47 5.82 14.17 -2.39
C PHE A 47 5.97 14.88 -1.05
N ASP A 48 5.10 15.83 -0.80
CA ASP A 48 5.07 16.58 0.45
C ASP A 48 3.61 16.76 0.91
N LEU A 49 3.30 16.16 2.06
CA LEU A 49 1.98 16.29 2.70
C LEU A 49 1.71 17.71 3.20
N THR A 50 2.76 18.53 3.37
CA THR A 50 2.65 19.87 3.95
C THR A 50 2.63 20.97 2.89
N VAL A 51 2.61 20.64 1.61
CA VAL A 51 2.63 21.61 0.49
C VAL A 51 1.53 22.69 0.60
N ASN A 52 0.38 22.38 1.19
CA ASN A 52 -0.74 23.31 1.38
C ASN A 52 -0.92 23.77 2.84
N GLY A 53 0.10 23.59 3.71
CA GLY A 53 0.03 23.98 5.11
C GLY A 53 0.83 23.08 6.03
N SER A 54 0.18 22.49 7.01
CA SER A 54 0.79 21.62 8.01
C SER A 54 0.30 20.17 7.88
N LEU A 55 0.92 19.23 8.62
CA LEU A 55 0.37 17.87 8.76
C LEU A 55 -1.05 17.87 9.34
N ILE A 56 -1.39 18.84 10.18
CA ILE A 56 -2.74 19.02 10.71
C ILE A 56 -3.71 19.31 9.56
N ASP A 57 -3.33 20.22 8.65
CA ASP A 57 -4.16 20.53 7.48
C ASP A 57 -4.32 19.34 6.55
N ALA A 58 -3.26 18.56 6.36
CA ALA A 58 -3.28 17.36 5.54
C ALA A 58 -4.23 16.28 6.09
N PHE A 59 -4.31 16.13 7.42
CA PHE A 59 -5.09 15.07 8.05
C PHE A 59 -6.48 15.50 8.56
N LYS A 60 -6.86 16.79 8.45
CA LYS A 60 -8.12 17.30 9.01
C LYS A 60 -9.36 16.53 8.56
N ASP A 61 -9.42 16.13 7.31
CA ASP A 61 -10.56 15.42 6.71
C ASP A 61 -10.47 13.89 6.81
N MET A 62 -9.39 13.36 7.40
CA MET A 62 -9.19 11.92 7.56
C MET A 62 -10.23 11.33 8.50
N LYS A 63 -10.92 10.27 8.06
CA LYS A 63 -11.95 9.55 8.83
C LYS A 63 -11.50 8.16 9.28
N ALA A 64 -10.41 7.67 8.73
CA ALA A 64 -9.90 6.34 9.04
C ALA A 64 -9.30 6.28 10.45
N LYS A 65 -9.48 5.14 11.13
CA LYS A 65 -8.65 4.78 12.28
C LYS A 65 -7.25 4.47 11.78
N CYS A 66 -6.24 4.90 12.50
CA CYS A 66 -4.86 4.79 12.08
C CYS A 66 -4.01 4.10 13.14
N MET A 67 -3.15 3.19 12.70
CA MET A 67 -2.05 2.68 13.52
C MET A 67 -0.73 3.03 12.84
N VAL A 68 0.15 3.71 13.56
CA VAL A 68 1.48 4.08 13.09
C VAL A 68 2.49 3.16 13.77
N ILE A 69 3.23 2.39 12.96
CA ILE A 69 4.25 1.48 13.46
C ILE A 69 5.62 2.03 13.07
N ALA A 70 6.48 2.24 14.04
CA ALA A 70 7.87 2.61 13.86
C ALA A 70 8.79 1.43 14.21
N VAL A 71 10.02 1.46 13.72
CA VAL A 71 11.07 0.50 14.10
C VAL A 71 12.20 1.26 14.79
N SER A 72 12.64 0.75 15.95
CA SER A 72 13.63 1.44 16.80
C SER A 72 14.99 1.70 16.13
N SER A 73 15.39 0.86 15.19
CA SER A 73 16.67 0.94 14.46
C SER A 73 16.52 1.46 13.04
N ASP A 74 15.32 1.88 12.63
CA ASP A 74 15.10 2.45 11.30
C ASP A 74 15.70 3.87 11.24
N TRP A 75 16.74 4.00 10.42
CA TRP A 75 17.41 5.29 10.22
C TRP A 75 17.00 5.96 8.91
N LEU A 76 16.26 5.25 8.02
CA LEU A 76 15.63 5.84 6.83
C LEU A 76 14.37 6.62 7.22
N TYR A 77 13.54 6.00 8.09
CA TYR A 77 12.34 6.61 8.64
C TYR A 77 12.37 6.56 10.18
N PRO A 78 13.21 7.41 10.82
CA PRO A 78 13.36 7.40 12.26
C PRO A 78 12.05 7.60 12.99
N SER A 79 11.92 7.00 14.17
CA SER A 79 10.66 6.97 14.93
C SER A 79 10.12 8.37 15.30
N TYR A 80 10.96 9.41 15.30
CA TYR A 80 10.49 10.77 15.55
C TYR A 80 9.56 11.28 14.44
N LEU A 81 9.79 10.91 13.15
CA LEU A 81 8.90 11.26 12.04
C LEU A 81 7.52 10.61 12.20
N SER A 82 7.49 9.36 12.64
CA SER A 82 6.23 8.68 12.97
C SER A 82 5.49 9.36 14.11
N ARG A 83 6.20 9.88 15.11
CA ARG A 83 5.60 10.61 16.24
C ARG A 83 5.04 11.97 15.82
N GLU A 84 5.61 12.63 14.82
CA GLU A 84 5.05 13.86 14.24
C GLU A 84 3.68 13.60 13.61
N ILE A 85 3.54 12.50 12.85
CA ILE A 85 2.25 12.08 12.31
C ILE A 85 1.24 11.82 13.43
N VAL A 86 1.63 11.04 14.44
CA VAL A 86 0.77 10.74 15.60
C VAL A 86 0.35 12.00 16.33
N SER A 87 1.27 12.94 16.53
CA SER A 87 0.99 14.22 17.18
C SER A 87 -0.03 15.06 16.39
N ALA A 88 0.12 15.12 15.06
CA ALA A 88 -0.84 15.83 14.21
C ALA A 88 -2.23 15.21 14.27
N LEU A 89 -2.32 13.88 14.21
CA LEU A 89 -3.59 13.16 14.30
C LEU A 89 -4.25 13.33 15.67
N ALA A 90 -3.47 13.28 16.76
CA ALA A 90 -3.97 13.46 18.12
C ALA A 90 -4.50 14.90 18.35
N GLN A 91 -3.86 15.92 17.78
CA GLN A 91 -4.34 17.30 17.84
C GLN A 91 -5.69 17.51 17.13
N LEU A 92 -6.01 16.62 16.19
CA LEU A 92 -7.30 16.59 15.46
C LEU A 92 -8.33 15.68 16.10
N ASP A 93 -8.08 15.17 17.32
CA ASP A 93 -8.92 14.18 18.00
C ASP A 93 -9.21 12.92 17.13
N LYS A 94 -8.26 12.58 16.21
CA LYS A 94 -8.37 11.37 15.40
C LYS A 94 -7.97 10.14 16.20
N THR A 95 -8.63 9.02 15.93
CA THR A 95 -8.26 7.74 16.55
C THR A 95 -6.95 7.25 15.95
N VAL A 96 -5.87 7.30 16.74
CA VAL A 96 -4.53 6.86 16.33
C VAL A 96 -3.90 6.01 17.42
N GLU A 97 -3.29 4.89 17.01
CA GLU A 97 -2.44 4.04 17.84
C GLU A 97 -0.98 4.20 17.39
N TYR A 98 -0.05 4.24 18.33
CA TYR A 98 1.38 4.25 18.06
C TYR A 98 2.04 3.03 18.67
N CYS A 99 2.83 2.32 17.86
CA CYS A 99 3.62 1.18 18.29
C CYS A 99 5.06 1.31 17.78
N GLU A 100 6.02 0.89 18.58
CA GLU A 100 7.43 0.83 18.18
C GLU A 100 7.95 -0.60 18.32
N ILE A 101 8.31 -1.19 17.18
CA ILE A 101 8.95 -2.52 17.12
C ILE A 101 10.42 -2.35 17.51
N ARG A 102 10.85 -3.08 18.53
CA ARG A 102 12.26 -3.15 18.90
C ARG A 102 12.95 -4.21 18.07
N SER A 103 13.85 -3.76 17.19
CA SER A 103 14.60 -4.63 16.27
C SER A 103 15.93 -4.00 15.92
N ASN A 104 16.89 -4.82 15.50
CA ASN A 104 18.18 -4.39 14.98
C ASN A 104 18.28 -4.49 13.44
N TYR A 105 17.18 -4.83 12.78
CA TYR A 105 17.15 -5.03 11.32
C TYR A 105 16.88 -3.76 10.51
N GLY A 106 16.85 -2.60 11.16
CA GLY A 106 16.59 -1.33 10.47
C GLY A 106 15.24 -1.30 9.79
N HIS A 107 15.17 -0.69 8.62
CA HIS A 107 13.95 -0.57 7.84
C HIS A 107 13.30 -1.93 7.52
N ASP A 108 14.09 -2.96 7.23
CA ASP A 108 13.58 -4.28 6.84
C ASP A 108 12.92 -5.07 7.99
N ALA A 109 12.95 -4.54 9.21
CA ALA A 109 12.33 -5.18 10.38
C ALA A 109 10.84 -5.49 10.17
N PHE A 110 10.11 -4.70 9.40
CA PHE A 110 8.69 -4.95 9.11
C PHE A 110 8.47 -6.28 8.35
N LEU A 111 9.47 -6.79 7.64
CA LEU A 111 9.44 -8.10 6.97
C LEU A 111 9.97 -9.22 7.87
N LEU A 112 10.96 -8.92 8.71
CA LEU A 112 11.70 -9.91 9.48
C LEU A 112 11.08 -10.18 10.85
N GLU A 113 10.50 -9.15 11.47
CA GLU A 113 9.83 -9.24 12.78
C GLU A 113 8.34 -9.66 12.63
N SER A 114 8.10 -10.70 11.87
CA SER A 114 6.75 -11.18 11.53
C SER A 114 5.88 -11.47 12.76
N GLY A 115 6.47 -11.94 13.85
CA GLY A 115 5.76 -12.20 15.11
C GLY A 115 5.19 -10.93 15.73
N GLN A 116 5.99 -9.89 15.86
CA GLN A 116 5.57 -8.58 16.39
C GLN A 116 4.56 -7.92 15.45
N MET A 117 4.83 -7.94 14.14
CA MET A 117 3.92 -7.38 13.13
C MET A 117 2.55 -8.06 13.14
N ASN A 118 2.51 -9.39 13.13
CA ASN A 118 1.26 -10.14 13.15
C ASN A 118 0.45 -9.87 14.44
N TYR A 119 1.12 -9.76 15.57
CA TYR A 119 0.46 -9.42 16.83
C TYR A 119 -0.18 -8.02 16.78
N LEU A 120 0.58 -7.00 16.35
CA LEU A 120 0.09 -5.62 16.28
C LEU A 120 -1.05 -5.48 15.27
N LEU A 121 -0.87 -6.00 14.05
CA LEU A 121 -1.89 -5.96 13.01
C LEU A 121 -3.15 -6.74 13.41
N GLY A 122 -2.98 -7.96 13.94
CA GLY A 122 -4.11 -8.77 14.41
C GLY A 122 -4.90 -8.08 15.50
N ARG A 123 -4.23 -7.43 16.46
CA ARG A 123 -4.88 -6.64 17.51
C ARG A 123 -5.63 -5.43 16.95
N PHE A 124 -4.98 -4.65 16.09
CA PHE A 124 -5.59 -3.47 15.48
C PHE A 124 -6.83 -3.85 14.66
N LEU A 125 -6.71 -4.89 13.81
CA LEU A 125 -7.82 -5.36 12.99
C LEU A 125 -8.96 -5.98 13.80
N SER A 126 -8.68 -6.61 14.95
CA SER A 126 -9.73 -7.18 15.80
C SER A 126 -10.64 -6.14 16.43
N HIS A 127 -10.22 -4.88 16.52
CA HIS A 127 -11.02 -3.75 17.00
C HIS A 127 -11.78 -3.05 15.88
N LEU A 128 -11.56 -3.42 14.61
CA LEU A 128 -12.30 -2.87 13.47
C LEU A 128 -13.57 -3.69 13.22
N THR A 129 -14.64 -3.00 12.98
CA THR A 129 -15.89 -3.60 12.51
C THR A 129 -16.04 -3.41 11.00
N VAL A 130 -16.94 -4.17 10.37
CA VAL A 130 -17.27 -3.94 8.94
C VAL A 130 -17.74 -2.50 8.73
N SER A 131 -18.42 -1.92 9.71
CA SER A 131 -18.88 -0.51 9.66
C SER A 131 -17.74 0.50 9.58
N ASP A 132 -16.55 0.18 10.10
CA ASP A 132 -15.36 1.04 10.06
C ASP A 132 -14.68 1.01 8.68
N LEU A 133 -14.85 -0.09 7.94
CA LEU A 133 -14.19 -0.33 6.66
C LEU A 133 -15.11 -0.22 5.45
N MET A 134 -16.43 -0.32 5.64
CA MET A 134 -17.37 -0.34 4.52
C MET A 134 -17.43 1.01 3.79
N ILE A 135 -17.50 0.96 2.49
CA ILE A 135 -17.84 2.10 1.64
C ILE A 135 -19.36 2.33 1.77
N ARG A 136 -19.76 3.52 2.22
CA ARG A 136 -21.18 3.84 2.46
C ARG A 136 -21.92 4.29 1.20
N SER A 137 -21.20 4.90 0.24
CA SER A 137 -21.74 5.30 -1.06
C SER A 137 -21.27 4.31 -2.12
N VAL A 138 -21.94 3.18 -2.23
CA VAL A 138 -21.60 2.13 -3.18
C VAL A 138 -22.43 2.33 -4.44
N PRO A 139 -21.80 2.33 -5.65
CA PRO A 139 -22.55 2.31 -6.90
C PRO A 139 -23.43 1.05 -6.96
N THR A 140 -24.70 1.22 -7.30
CA THR A 140 -25.68 0.14 -7.41
C THR A 140 -26.28 0.10 -8.80
N VAL A 141 -26.79 -1.05 -9.22
CA VAL A 141 -27.54 -1.20 -10.47
C VAL A 141 -28.90 -1.81 -10.20
N ARG A 142 -29.86 -1.54 -11.08
CA ARG A 142 -31.15 -2.21 -11.06
C ARG A 142 -31.04 -3.56 -11.77
N GLU A 143 -31.89 -4.50 -11.38
CA GLU A 143 -31.98 -5.83 -12.01
C GLU A 143 -32.30 -5.80 -13.52
N THR A 144 -32.81 -4.67 -14.02
CA THR A 144 -33.10 -4.46 -15.44
C THR A 144 -31.91 -3.95 -16.26
N VAL A 145 -30.78 -3.63 -15.62
CA VAL A 145 -29.56 -3.15 -16.32
C VAL A 145 -28.94 -4.32 -17.09
N THR A 146 -28.50 -4.03 -18.33
CA THR A 146 -27.80 -5.02 -19.16
C THR A 146 -26.43 -5.36 -18.58
N ILE A 147 -25.92 -6.56 -18.88
CA ILE A 147 -24.54 -6.98 -18.52
C ILE A 147 -23.51 -5.94 -18.98
N LYS A 148 -23.66 -5.42 -20.21
CA LYS A 148 -22.80 -4.37 -20.75
C LYS A 148 -22.85 -3.08 -19.93
N GLY A 149 -24.05 -2.68 -19.48
CA GLY A 149 -24.23 -1.51 -18.62
C GLY A 149 -23.58 -1.69 -17.25
N ALA A 150 -23.73 -2.86 -16.65
CA ALA A 150 -23.07 -3.19 -15.38
C ALA A 150 -21.54 -3.19 -15.53
N ALA A 151 -21.00 -3.79 -16.60
CA ALA A 151 -19.57 -3.78 -16.88
C ALA A 151 -19.02 -2.36 -17.07
N ALA A 152 -19.72 -1.51 -17.81
CA ALA A 152 -19.33 -0.12 -18.03
C ALA A 152 -19.29 0.68 -16.71
N LEU A 153 -20.25 0.46 -15.82
CA LEU A 153 -20.27 1.10 -14.51
C LEU A 153 -19.13 0.61 -13.62
N MET A 154 -18.84 -0.70 -13.64
CA MET A 154 -17.68 -1.25 -12.89
C MET A 154 -16.36 -0.58 -13.30
N ILE A 155 -16.17 -0.37 -14.60
CA ILE A 155 -14.98 0.30 -15.13
C ILE A 155 -14.94 1.78 -14.70
N ALA A 156 -16.06 2.50 -14.87
CA ALA A 156 -16.14 3.92 -14.56
C ALA A 156 -15.90 4.22 -13.07
N GLU A 157 -16.42 3.36 -12.18
CA GLU A 157 -16.32 3.51 -10.73
C GLU A 157 -15.15 2.73 -10.13
N ALA A 158 -14.34 2.06 -10.97
CA ALA A 158 -13.21 1.22 -10.55
C ALA A 158 -13.58 0.15 -9.49
N VAL A 159 -14.74 -0.48 -9.62
CA VAL A 159 -15.25 -1.50 -8.69
C VAL A 159 -15.41 -2.85 -9.40
N ASN A 160 -15.24 -3.93 -8.64
CA ASN A 160 -15.39 -5.31 -9.14
C ASN A 160 -16.70 -5.97 -8.70
N HIS A 161 -17.51 -5.28 -7.90
CA HIS A 161 -18.75 -5.78 -7.32
C HIS A 161 -19.80 -4.68 -7.39
N LEU A 162 -20.99 -4.99 -7.88
CA LEU A 162 -22.13 -4.08 -7.90
C LEU A 162 -23.32 -4.74 -7.18
N PRO A 163 -23.80 -4.17 -6.08
CA PRO A 163 -25.07 -4.55 -5.51
C PRO A 163 -26.21 -4.27 -6.51
N ILE A 164 -27.13 -5.21 -6.61
CA ILE A 164 -28.33 -5.11 -7.44
C ILE A 164 -29.49 -4.73 -6.55
N VAL A 165 -30.19 -3.66 -6.92
CA VAL A 165 -31.35 -3.18 -6.17
C VAL A 165 -32.64 -3.26 -6.98
N SER A 166 -33.72 -3.59 -6.31
CA SER A 166 -35.07 -3.55 -6.87
C SER A 166 -35.58 -2.12 -7.09
N SER A 167 -36.75 -1.96 -7.65
CA SER A 167 -37.39 -0.66 -7.90
C SER A 167 -37.68 0.15 -6.61
N ASP A 168 -37.89 -0.54 -5.49
CA ASP A 168 -38.08 0.05 -4.16
C ASP A 168 -36.76 0.24 -3.38
N GLY A 169 -35.63 0.04 -4.02
CA GLY A 169 -34.28 0.29 -3.44
C GLY A 169 -33.76 -0.80 -2.51
N ARG A 170 -34.39 -1.98 -2.47
CA ARG A 170 -33.92 -3.10 -1.65
C ARG A 170 -32.83 -3.87 -2.38
N LEU A 171 -31.82 -4.33 -1.63
CA LEU A 171 -30.78 -5.23 -2.15
C LEU A 171 -31.44 -6.58 -2.53
N VAL A 172 -31.30 -6.99 -3.80
CA VAL A 172 -31.82 -8.26 -4.32
C VAL A 172 -30.74 -9.20 -4.81
N GLY A 173 -29.50 -8.72 -4.97
CA GLY A 173 -28.37 -9.53 -5.38
C GLY A 173 -27.08 -8.73 -5.48
N ILE A 174 -26.04 -9.40 -5.97
CA ILE A 174 -24.76 -8.80 -6.30
C ILE A 174 -24.28 -9.40 -7.62
N VAL A 175 -23.69 -8.59 -8.47
CA VAL A 175 -22.98 -9.04 -9.69
C VAL A 175 -21.51 -8.66 -9.56
N THR A 176 -20.64 -9.59 -9.95
CA THR A 176 -19.19 -9.39 -9.91
C THR A 176 -18.61 -9.34 -11.34
N SER A 177 -17.38 -8.81 -11.47
CA SER A 177 -16.65 -8.88 -12.74
C SER A 177 -16.42 -10.31 -13.21
N TRP A 178 -16.34 -11.28 -12.31
CA TRP A 178 -16.26 -12.69 -12.59
C TRP A 178 -17.55 -13.24 -13.23
N ASP A 179 -18.71 -12.86 -12.70
CA ASP A 179 -20.00 -13.28 -13.25
C ASP A 179 -20.19 -12.77 -14.66
N ILE A 180 -19.78 -11.52 -14.93
CA ILE A 180 -19.81 -10.92 -16.26
C ILE A 180 -18.88 -11.68 -17.22
N SER A 181 -17.64 -11.93 -16.82
CA SER A 181 -16.66 -12.65 -17.64
C SER A 181 -17.12 -14.07 -17.96
N ARG A 182 -17.72 -14.75 -16.99
CA ARG A 182 -18.27 -16.09 -17.15
C ARG A 182 -19.46 -16.12 -18.10
N SER A 183 -20.34 -15.14 -18.02
CA SER A 183 -21.50 -15.03 -18.94
C SER A 183 -21.03 -14.86 -20.39
N VAL A 184 -20.07 -13.93 -20.62
CA VAL A 184 -19.53 -13.72 -21.98
C VAL A 184 -18.84 -14.97 -22.51
N ALA A 185 -18.13 -15.73 -21.68
CA ALA A 185 -17.46 -16.96 -22.09
C ALA A 185 -18.45 -18.10 -22.45
N GLN A 186 -19.67 -18.08 -21.93
CA GLN A 186 -20.72 -19.06 -22.23
C GLN A 186 -21.49 -18.74 -23.52
N ASP A 187 -21.57 -17.46 -23.90
CA ASP A 187 -22.25 -17.02 -25.12
C ASP A 187 -21.39 -17.16 -26.39
N VAL A 188 -20.14 -17.60 -26.28
CA VAL A 188 -19.18 -17.80 -27.38
C VAL A 188 -19.20 -19.27 -27.92
N LYS A 189 -20.25 -20.04 -27.69
CA LYS A 189 -20.42 -21.38 -28.25
C LYS A 189 -21.36 -21.40 -29.42
#